data_a54576838e8b770e87b5a7bbfb5bb1f9
#
_entry.id   a54576838e8b770e87b5a7bbfb5bb1f9
#
_cell.length_a   1.000
_cell.length_b   1.000
_cell.length_c   1.000
_cell.angle_alpha   90.00
_cell.angle_beta   90.00
_cell.angle_gamma   90.00
#
_symmetry.space_group_name_H-M   'P 1'
#
loop_
_entity.id
_entity.type
_entity.pdbx_description
1 polymer ?
#
loop_
_entity_poly.entity_id
_entity_poly.type
_entity_poly.pdbx_seq_one_letter_code
_entity_poly.pdbx_strand_id
1 'polypeptide(L)'
;MTLHAILFGATGMVGEGVLYEALHDPAVTSVLVIGRRPCNVKHPKLREVIHKDFFDYTAIEDRLRGFNACFFCLGVTSIGKTEEEYRRLTYDLTMAAGRALARLNPEMSFCYVSGAGTDSTEKGKRMWARVKGKTENDLMKLPFKRVYAVRPGFIRPISGLKNSLAIARILAPLYPLFKLLLPKYVCTLEDVGRSMIRAAAHGYRHNVLECSDIAELGGAKGERAA
;
A
#
# COMPACT_ATOMS: atom_id res chain seq x y z
N MET A 1 3.21 -6.65 -18.02
CA MET A 1 3.09 -7.92 -17.24
C MET A 1 1.73 -7.94 -16.58
N THR A 2 1.03 -9.08 -16.64
CA THR A 2 -0.27 -9.26 -15.98
C THR A 2 -0.09 -9.46 -14.50
N LEU A 3 -0.91 -8.82 -13.66
CA LEU A 3 -0.82 -8.89 -12.21
C LEU A 3 -1.94 -9.74 -11.60
N HIS A 4 -1.51 -10.67 -10.75
CA HIS A 4 -2.34 -11.37 -9.77
C HIS A 4 -1.95 -10.83 -8.40
N ALA A 5 -2.78 -9.97 -7.82
CA ALA A 5 -2.41 -9.18 -6.65
C ALA A 5 -3.03 -9.71 -5.36
N ILE A 6 -2.25 -9.69 -4.26
CA ILE A 6 -2.78 -9.77 -2.90
C ILE A 6 -2.88 -8.34 -2.36
N LEU A 7 -3.99 -8.01 -1.71
CA LEU A 7 -4.20 -6.71 -1.09
C LEU A 7 -4.56 -6.86 0.39
N PHE A 8 -3.81 -6.17 1.24
CA PHE A 8 -4.08 -6.03 2.66
C PHE A 8 -4.61 -4.64 2.98
N GLY A 9 -5.58 -4.55 3.88
CA GLY A 9 -6.10 -3.26 4.34
C GLY A 9 -7.18 -2.64 3.46
N ALA A 10 -7.91 -3.42 2.66
CA ALA A 10 -8.98 -2.97 1.76
C ALA A 10 -10.10 -2.15 2.43
N THR A 11 -10.25 -2.23 3.74
CA THR A 11 -11.26 -1.46 4.51
C THR A 11 -10.71 -0.16 5.11
N GLY A 12 -9.46 0.20 4.83
CA GLY A 12 -8.86 1.50 5.17
C GLY A 12 -8.89 2.45 3.97
N MET A 13 -8.68 3.76 4.20
CA MET A 13 -8.74 4.78 3.15
C MET A 13 -7.80 4.46 1.97
N VAL A 14 -6.54 4.17 2.24
CA VAL A 14 -5.56 3.87 1.17
C VAL A 14 -5.88 2.55 0.50
N GLY A 15 -6.16 1.49 1.28
CA GLY A 15 -6.45 0.18 0.73
C GLY A 15 -7.74 0.12 -0.09
N GLU A 16 -8.77 0.90 0.27
CA GLU A 16 -10.00 1.02 -0.52
C GLU A 16 -9.71 1.66 -1.89
N GLY A 17 -8.90 2.74 -1.92
CA GLY A 17 -8.51 3.39 -3.17
C GLY A 17 -7.63 2.51 -4.04
N VAL A 18 -6.65 1.81 -3.44
CA VAL A 18 -5.80 0.85 -4.18
C VAL A 18 -6.64 -0.31 -4.73
N LEU A 19 -7.61 -0.80 -3.96
CA LEU A 19 -8.55 -1.82 -4.44
C LEU A 19 -9.37 -1.29 -5.62
N TYR A 20 -9.90 -0.08 -5.51
CA TYR A 20 -10.67 0.55 -6.59
C TYR A 20 -9.85 0.61 -7.89
N GLU A 21 -8.64 1.16 -7.84
CA GLU A 21 -7.76 1.24 -9.02
C GLU A 21 -7.39 -0.15 -9.55
N ALA A 22 -7.06 -1.11 -8.68
CA ALA A 22 -6.70 -2.46 -9.09
C ALA A 22 -7.84 -3.21 -9.80
N LEU A 23 -9.08 -3.01 -9.38
CA LEU A 23 -10.23 -3.64 -10.02
C LEU A 23 -10.51 -3.06 -11.42
N HIS A 24 -10.18 -1.78 -11.65
CA HIS A 24 -10.43 -1.08 -12.91
C HIS A 24 -9.22 -1.10 -13.88
N ASP A 25 -8.02 -1.44 -13.39
CA ASP A 25 -6.83 -1.50 -14.24
C ASP A 25 -6.80 -2.81 -15.05
N PRO A 26 -6.61 -2.73 -16.39
CA PRO A 26 -6.55 -3.91 -17.26
C PRO A 26 -5.32 -4.79 -16.99
N ALA A 27 -4.23 -4.23 -16.46
CA ALA A 27 -3.05 -5.02 -16.11
C ALA A 27 -3.28 -5.94 -14.90
N VAL A 28 -4.30 -5.67 -14.07
CA VAL A 28 -4.67 -6.50 -12.92
C VAL A 28 -5.79 -7.46 -13.31
N THR A 29 -5.53 -8.75 -13.29
CA THR A 29 -6.52 -9.79 -13.66
C THR A 29 -7.21 -10.42 -12.47
N SER A 30 -6.58 -10.44 -11.30
CA SER A 30 -7.19 -10.93 -10.07
C SER A 30 -6.65 -10.20 -8.84
N VAL A 31 -7.52 -10.00 -7.86
CA VAL A 31 -7.20 -9.43 -6.55
C VAL A 31 -7.71 -10.36 -5.45
N LEU A 32 -6.81 -10.81 -4.59
CA LEU A 32 -7.14 -11.49 -3.35
C LEU A 32 -7.02 -10.52 -2.18
N VAL A 33 -8.14 -10.18 -1.56
CA VAL A 33 -8.16 -9.36 -0.34
C VAL A 33 -7.99 -10.25 0.88
N ILE A 34 -7.00 -9.96 1.71
CA ILE A 34 -6.84 -10.57 3.04
C ILE A 34 -7.31 -9.57 4.09
N GLY A 35 -8.36 -9.91 4.82
CA GLY A 35 -8.99 -9.01 5.77
C GLY A 35 -9.56 -9.72 7.00
N ARG A 36 -9.71 -8.99 8.11
CA ARG A 36 -10.41 -9.52 9.33
C ARG A 36 -11.92 -9.53 9.18
N ARG A 37 -12.43 -8.80 8.19
CA ARG A 37 -13.86 -8.67 7.85
C ARG A 37 -14.00 -8.43 6.34
N PRO A 38 -15.15 -8.72 5.74
CA PRO A 38 -15.40 -8.47 4.32
C PRO A 38 -15.23 -6.99 3.97
N CYS A 39 -14.72 -6.72 2.76
CA CYS A 39 -14.64 -5.36 2.23
C CYS A 39 -15.96 -4.87 1.61
N ASN A 40 -16.95 -5.75 1.47
CA ASN A 40 -18.29 -5.47 0.92
C ASN A 40 -18.24 -4.91 -0.52
N VAL A 41 -17.27 -5.33 -1.30
CA VAL A 41 -17.15 -5.03 -2.74
C VAL A 41 -17.42 -6.32 -3.50
N LYS A 42 -18.23 -6.23 -4.59
CA LYS A 42 -18.47 -7.35 -5.50
C LYS A 42 -17.87 -7.02 -6.86
N HIS A 43 -16.92 -7.84 -7.32
CA HIS A 43 -16.30 -7.66 -8.62
C HIS A 43 -15.77 -9.00 -9.15
N PRO A 44 -15.84 -9.31 -10.48
CA PRO A 44 -15.36 -10.59 -11.03
C PRO A 44 -13.88 -10.90 -10.74
N LYS A 45 -13.03 -9.87 -10.68
CA LYS A 45 -11.59 -10.01 -10.36
C LYS A 45 -11.33 -10.23 -8.86
N LEU A 46 -12.32 -10.01 -7.97
CA LEU A 46 -12.12 -9.98 -6.52
C LEU A 46 -12.43 -11.32 -5.88
N ARG A 47 -11.53 -11.78 -5.05
CA ARG A 47 -11.74 -12.85 -4.07
C ARG A 47 -11.33 -12.35 -2.69
N GLU A 48 -11.91 -12.93 -1.63
CA GLU A 48 -11.61 -12.58 -0.25
C GLU A 48 -11.25 -13.80 0.58
N VAL A 49 -10.31 -13.59 1.48
CA VAL A 49 -10.00 -14.52 2.58
C VAL A 49 -10.14 -13.76 3.89
N ILE A 50 -11.07 -14.24 4.73
CA ILE A 50 -11.20 -13.71 6.09
C ILE A 50 -10.18 -14.44 6.96
N HIS A 51 -9.24 -13.67 7.47
CA HIS A 51 -8.17 -14.16 8.32
C HIS A 51 -7.99 -13.20 9.51
N LYS A 52 -7.95 -13.75 10.72
CA LYS A 52 -7.96 -12.94 11.95
C LYS A 52 -6.56 -12.69 12.51
N ASP A 53 -5.68 -13.67 12.40
CA ASP A 53 -4.32 -13.61 12.92
C ASP A 53 -3.33 -13.20 11.84
N PHE A 54 -2.99 -11.91 11.80
CA PHE A 54 -2.01 -11.37 10.85
C PHE A 54 -0.54 -11.61 11.25
N PHE A 55 -0.30 -12.34 12.34
CA PHE A 55 1.05 -12.77 12.73
C PHE A 55 1.36 -14.20 12.28
N ASP A 56 0.33 -15.00 11.96
CA ASP A 56 0.48 -16.37 11.44
C ASP A 56 -0.42 -16.58 10.20
N TYR A 57 0.19 -16.97 9.10
CA TYR A 57 -0.48 -17.23 7.82
C TYR A 57 -0.59 -18.71 7.48
N THR A 58 -0.15 -19.62 8.37
CA THR A 58 -0.08 -21.07 8.12
C THR A 58 -1.43 -21.64 7.68
N ALA A 59 -2.51 -21.23 8.33
CA ALA A 59 -3.87 -21.73 8.05
C ALA A 59 -4.41 -21.34 6.64
N ILE A 60 -3.82 -20.37 5.98
CA ILE A 60 -4.25 -19.89 4.65
C ILE A 60 -3.16 -19.95 3.60
N GLU A 61 -2.02 -20.57 3.90
CA GLU A 61 -0.82 -20.55 3.07
C GLU A 61 -1.07 -21.01 1.63
N ASP A 62 -1.85 -22.07 1.45
CA ASP A 62 -2.19 -22.60 0.11
C ASP A 62 -2.98 -21.59 -0.73
N ARG A 63 -3.69 -20.69 -0.08
CA ARG A 63 -4.45 -19.62 -0.76
C ARG A 63 -3.60 -18.41 -1.13
N LEU A 64 -2.35 -18.33 -0.65
CA LEU A 64 -1.43 -17.23 -0.89
C LEU A 64 -0.44 -17.50 -2.03
N ARG A 65 -0.49 -18.67 -2.68
CA ARG A 65 0.41 -19.06 -3.77
C ARG A 65 -0.07 -18.55 -5.13
N GLY A 66 0.88 -18.32 -6.05
CA GLY A 66 0.61 -17.96 -7.44
C GLY A 66 0.31 -16.49 -7.66
N PHE A 67 0.67 -15.62 -6.72
CA PHE A 67 0.55 -14.16 -6.85
C PHE A 67 1.91 -13.54 -7.18
N ASN A 68 1.90 -12.46 -7.98
CA ASN A 68 3.10 -11.75 -8.41
C ASN A 68 3.13 -10.27 -7.96
N ALA A 69 2.11 -9.82 -7.25
CA ALA A 69 2.08 -8.49 -6.62
C ALA A 69 1.45 -8.56 -5.23
N CYS A 70 1.95 -7.75 -4.31
CA CYS A 70 1.32 -7.48 -3.01
C CYS A 70 1.18 -5.98 -2.80
N PHE A 71 -0.02 -5.53 -2.48
CA PHE A 71 -0.34 -4.17 -2.09
C PHE A 71 -0.65 -4.14 -0.59
N PHE A 72 0.36 -3.81 0.21
CA PHE A 72 0.25 -3.84 1.66
C PHE A 72 -0.10 -2.45 2.19
N CYS A 73 -1.40 -2.24 2.43
CA CYS A 73 -2.00 -0.97 2.86
C CYS A 73 -2.48 -1.00 4.33
N LEU A 74 -2.08 -2.02 5.10
CA LEU A 74 -2.38 -2.05 6.53
C LEU A 74 -1.54 -0.99 7.26
N GLY A 75 -2.20 -0.26 8.13
CA GLY A 75 -1.56 0.73 8.98
C GLY A 75 -2.47 1.14 10.12
N VAL A 76 -1.85 1.55 11.22
CA VAL A 76 -2.52 2.11 12.38
C VAL A 76 -1.94 3.48 12.70
N THR A 77 -2.71 4.33 13.39
CA THR A 77 -2.17 5.58 13.93
C THR A 77 -1.19 5.29 15.06
N SER A 78 -0.13 6.10 15.16
CA SER A 78 0.80 6.08 16.29
C SER A 78 0.29 6.88 17.50
N ILE A 79 -0.76 7.67 17.33
CA ILE A 79 -1.32 8.52 18.41
C ILE A 79 -1.84 7.62 19.52
N GLY A 80 -1.40 7.90 20.74
CA GLY A 80 -1.79 7.18 21.95
C GLY A 80 -1.16 5.78 22.11
N LYS A 81 -0.13 5.44 21.31
CA LYS A 81 0.58 4.16 21.39
C LYS A 81 2.01 4.34 21.89
N THR A 82 2.47 3.39 22.66
CA THR A 82 3.90 3.22 22.94
C THR A 82 4.65 2.78 21.68
N GLU A 83 5.98 2.92 21.68
CA GLU A 83 6.79 2.45 20.55
C GLU A 83 6.68 0.94 20.36
N GLU A 84 6.62 0.18 21.45
CA GLU A 84 6.47 -1.27 21.42
C GLU A 84 5.13 -1.71 20.79
N GLU A 85 4.02 -1.11 21.23
CA GLU A 85 2.69 -1.38 20.67
C GLU A 85 2.62 -1.02 19.18
N TYR A 86 3.18 0.14 18.82
CA TYR A 86 3.18 0.60 17.42
C TYR A 86 4.08 -0.30 16.56
N ARG A 87 5.25 -0.71 17.06
CA ARG A 87 6.16 -1.64 16.41
C ARG A 87 5.47 -2.98 16.16
N ARG A 88 4.81 -3.55 17.16
CA ARG A 88 4.07 -4.80 17.00
C ARG A 88 3.03 -4.73 15.89
N LEU A 89 2.22 -3.67 15.87
CA LEU A 89 1.12 -3.50 14.91
C LEU A 89 1.56 -3.00 13.52
N THR A 90 2.80 -2.52 13.39
CA THR A 90 3.34 -2.00 12.13
C THR A 90 4.45 -2.90 11.60
N TYR A 91 5.53 -3.05 12.34
CA TYR A 91 6.70 -3.81 11.91
C TYR A 91 6.46 -5.33 11.98
N ASP A 92 6.13 -5.87 13.16
CA ASP A 92 6.06 -7.32 13.33
C ASP A 92 4.95 -7.93 12.45
N LEU A 93 3.80 -7.28 12.38
CA LEU A 93 2.68 -7.70 11.53
C LEU A 93 3.04 -7.67 10.04
N THR A 94 3.70 -6.59 9.57
CA THR A 94 4.12 -6.47 8.18
C THR A 94 5.20 -7.49 7.82
N MET A 95 6.15 -7.73 8.73
CA MET A 95 7.21 -8.71 8.52
C MET A 95 6.71 -10.15 8.53
N ALA A 96 5.67 -10.46 9.31
CA ALA A 96 5.01 -11.77 9.26
C ALA A 96 4.43 -12.04 7.85
N ALA A 97 3.66 -11.09 7.31
CA ALA A 97 3.14 -11.18 5.94
C ALA A 97 4.28 -11.23 4.90
N GLY A 98 5.26 -10.33 5.02
CA GLY A 98 6.41 -10.26 4.11
C GLY A 98 7.17 -11.57 4.03
N ARG A 99 7.52 -12.19 5.16
CA ARG A 99 8.24 -13.47 5.20
C ARG A 99 7.42 -14.61 4.61
N ALA A 100 6.13 -14.70 4.95
CA ALA A 100 5.25 -15.72 4.38
C ALA A 100 5.16 -15.60 2.86
N LEU A 101 4.89 -14.38 2.35
CA LEU A 101 4.73 -14.14 0.92
C LEU A 101 6.04 -14.30 0.14
N ALA A 102 7.19 -13.87 0.67
CA ALA A 102 8.48 -14.03 0.03
C ALA A 102 8.84 -15.51 -0.17
N ARG A 103 8.54 -16.36 0.81
CA ARG A 103 8.75 -17.80 0.72
C ARG A 103 7.83 -18.46 -0.32
N LEU A 104 6.59 -18.01 -0.42
CA LEU A 104 5.58 -18.61 -1.28
C LEU A 104 5.63 -18.10 -2.73
N ASN A 105 6.09 -16.87 -2.94
CA ASN A 105 6.03 -16.14 -4.20
C ASN A 105 7.32 -15.32 -4.42
N PRO A 106 8.47 -15.91 -4.72
CA PRO A 106 9.75 -15.19 -4.86
C PRO A 106 9.75 -14.19 -6.02
N GLU A 107 8.95 -14.40 -7.06
CA GLU A 107 8.79 -13.50 -8.20
C GLU A 107 7.85 -12.31 -7.93
N MET A 108 7.35 -12.16 -6.69
CA MET A 108 6.41 -11.11 -6.31
C MET A 108 7.10 -9.75 -6.21
N SER A 109 6.39 -8.71 -6.65
CA SER A 109 6.67 -7.30 -6.29
C SER A 109 5.85 -6.93 -5.05
N PHE A 110 6.52 -6.50 -3.98
CA PHE A 110 5.86 -6.13 -2.71
C PHE A 110 5.84 -4.61 -2.55
N CYS A 111 4.67 -3.99 -2.52
CA CYS A 111 4.47 -2.56 -2.31
C CYS A 111 3.95 -2.31 -0.89
N TYR A 112 4.74 -1.64 -0.05
CA TYR A 112 4.39 -1.28 1.33
C TYR A 112 4.05 0.19 1.45
N VAL A 113 2.88 0.52 1.98
CA VAL A 113 2.47 1.92 2.22
C VAL A 113 2.98 2.38 3.58
N SER A 114 4.00 3.22 3.56
CA SER A 114 4.59 3.82 4.78
C SER A 114 4.06 5.25 5.02
N GLY A 115 4.67 6.27 4.44
CA GLY A 115 4.25 7.66 4.54
C GLY A 115 5.42 8.65 4.45
N ALA A 116 5.12 9.85 3.99
CA ALA A 116 6.10 10.94 3.91
C ALA A 116 6.70 11.25 5.30
N GLY A 117 8.00 11.43 5.35
CA GLY A 117 8.74 11.63 6.60
C GLY A 117 9.11 10.34 7.33
N THR A 118 8.95 9.17 6.72
CA THR A 118 9.53 7.91 7.20
C THR A 118 11.05 8.03 7.27
N ASP A 119 11.65 7.55 8.36
CA ASP A 119 13.08 7.70 8.63
C ASP A 119 13.85 6.40 8.34
N SER A 120 14.45 6.33 7.16
CA SER A 120 15.28 5.19 6.76
C SER A 120 16.57 5.03 7.58
N THR A 121 16.98 6.05 8.36
CA THR A 121 18.15 5.94 9.25
C THR A 121 17.83 5.20 10.55
N GLU A 122 16.56 5.06 10.89
CA GLU A 122 16.05 4.46 12.13
C GLU A 122 16.48 5.18 13.42
N LYS A 123 17.06 6.41 13.30
CA LYS A 123 17.66 7.17 14.41
C LYS A 123 16.95 8.48 14.73
N GLY A 124 15.97 8.87 13.95
CA GLY A 124 15.25 10.12 14.10
C GLY A 124 14.40 10.18 15.38
N LYS A 125 14.00 11.39 15.76
CA LYS A 125 13.25 11.64 17.01
C LYS A 125 11.83 11.08 17.02
N ARG A 126 11.19 10.98 15.83
CA ARG A 126 9.79 10.53 15.71
C ARG A 126 9.72 9.01 15.70
N MET A 127 9.14 8.42 16.73
CA MET A 127 8.98 6.99 16.92
C MET A 127 8.34 6.30 15.71
N TRP A 128 7.22 6.81 15.22
CA TRP A 128 6.52 6.22 14.08
C TRP A 128 7.38 6.18 12.81
N ALA A 129 8.22 7.21 12.61
CA ALA A 129 9.06 7.31 11.43
C ALA A 129 10.19 6.27 11.48
N ARG A 130 10.80 6.05 12.66
CA ARG A 130 11.80 5.01 12.87
C ARG A 130 11.23 3.61 12.62
N VAL A 131 10.08 3.32 13.22
CA VAL A 131 9.43 1.99 13.06
C VAL A 131 9.08 1.72 11.60
N LYS A 132 8.54 2.69 10.88
CA LYS A 132 8.24 2.55 9.45
C LYS A 132 9.52 2.42 8.61
N GLY A 133 10.57 3.19 8.93
CA GLY A 133 11.87 3.09 8.26
C GLY A 133 12.49 1.72 8.42
N LYS A 134 12.47 1.18 9.65
CA LYS A 134 12.90 -0.20 9.91
C LYS A 134 12.08 -1.22 9.12
N THR A 135 10.77 -1.03 9.02
CA THR A 135 9.90 -1.92 8.25
C THR A 135 10.28 -1.91 6.76
N GLU A 136 10.50 -0.74 6.17
CA GLU A 136 10.97 -0.62 4.78
C GLU A 136 12.32 -1.30 4.57
N ASN A 137 13.30 -0.99 5.43
CA ASN A 137 14.65 -1.52 5.32
C ASN A 137 14.69 -3.05 5.41
N ASP A 138 13.91 -3.64 6.31
CA ASP A 138 13.90 -5.09 6.49
C ASP A 138 13.06 -5.81 5.44
N LEU A 139 11.98 -5.20 4.91
CA LEU A 139 11.26 -5.72 3.75
C LEU A 139 12.17 -5.78 2.51
N MET A 140 13.01 -4.77 2.29
CA MET A 140 13.95 -4.73 1.15
C MET A 140 15.02 -5.81 1.19
N LYS A 141 15.24 -6.46 2.35
CA LYS A 141 16.15 -7.60 2.51
C LYS A 141 15.51 -8.95 2.22
N LEU A 142 14.18 -9.00 2.14
CA LEU A 142 13.47 -10.25 1.83
C LEU A 142 13.63 -10.63 0.34
N PRO A 143 13.64 -11.94 0.02
CA PRO A 143 13.89 -12.43 -1.33
C PRO A 143 12.66 -12.26 -2.25
N PHE A 144 12.17 -11.05 -2.37
CA PHE A 144 11.19 -10.66 -3.38
C PHE A 144 11.90 -10.25 -4.67
N LYS A 145 11.21 -10.35 -5.79
CA LYS A 145 11.69 -9.78 -7.05
C LYS A 145 11.94 -8.29 -6.95
N ARG A 146 11.02 -7.56 -6.29
CA ARG A 146 11.10 -6.12 -6.03
C ARG A 146 10.35 -5.77 -4.75
N VAL A 147 10.85 -4.78 -4.03
CA VAL A 147 10.15 -4.17 -2.90
C VAL A 147 10.07 -2.66 -3.13
N TYR A 148 8.89 -2.10 -2.96
CA TYR A 148 8.64 -0.66 -3.04
C TYR A 148 8.06 -0.13 -1.74
N ALA A 149 8.73 0.85 -1.15
CA ALA A 149 8.22 1.65 -0.04
C ALA A 149 7.48 2.86 -0.61
N VAL A 150 6.17 2.91 -0.44
CA VAL A 150 5.32 3.99 -0.96
C VAL A 150 5.08 4.98 0.15
N ARG A 151 5.58 6.22 -0.01
CA ARG A 151 5.55 7.30 1.00
C ARG A 151 4.60 8.43 0.59
N PRO A 152 3.29 8.22 0.61
CA PRO A 152 2.36 9.30 0.32
C PRO A 152 2.43 10.38 1.41
N GLY A 153 2.31 11.63 0.98
CA GLY A 153 2.14 12.78 1.87
C GLY A 153 0.66 13.02 2.18
N PHE A 154 0.18 14.23 1.92
CA PHE A 154 -1.26 14.51 1.99
C PHE A 154 -1.96 13.87 0.79
N ILE A 155 -2.91 12.97 1.09
CA ILE A 155 -3.66 12.24 0.07
C ILE A 155 -5.04 12.89 -0.11
N ARG A 156 -5.34 13.36 -1.32
CA ARG A 156 -6.71 13.72 -1.68
C ARG A 156 -7.53 12.44 -1.89
N PRO A 157 -8.64 12.24 -1.14
CA PRO A 157 -9.47 11.06 -1.27
C PRO A 157 -10.24 11.06 -2.61
N ILE A 158 -10.58 9.86 -3.09
CA ILE A 158 -11.52 9.67 -4.20
C ILE A 158 -12.93 9.96 -3.71
N SER A 159 -13.68 10.77 -4.47
CA SER A 159 -15.10 11.02 -4.16
C SER A 159 -15.91 9.73 -4.26
N GLY A 160 -16.79 9.50 -3.27
CA GLY A 160 -17.68 8.33 -3.26
C GLY A 160 -17.14 7.10 -2.53
N LEU A 161 -15.85 7.05 -2.17
CA LEU A 161 -15.33 5.98 -1.32
C LEU A 161 -15.75 6.19 0.15
N LYS A 162 -16.02 5.04 0.84
CA LYS A 162 -16.65 5.05 2.18
C LYS A 162 -15.66 5.33 3.31
N ASN A 163 -14.41 4.88 3.16
CA ASN A 163 -13.42 4.88 4.25
C ASN A 163 -12.48 6.09 4.24
N SER A 164 -12.88 7.19 3.58
CA SER A 164 -12.11 8.44 3.62
C SER A 164 -12.09 9.03 5.05
N LEU A 165 -10.90 9.42 5.51
CA LEU A 165 -10.75 10.11 6.80
C LEU A 165 -11.53 11.44 6.75
N ALA A 166 -12.28 11.75 7.82
CA ALA A 166 -13.07 12.98 7.90
C ALA A 166 -12.21 14.22 7.65
N ILE A 167 -11.01 14.28 8.23
CA ILE A 167 -10.06 15.40 8.05
C ILE A 167 -9.60 15.52 6.58
N ALA A 168 -9.39 14.42 5.86
CA ALA A 168 -9.01 14.45 4.46
C ALA A 168 -10.14 15.00 3.58
N ARG A 169 -11.40 14.72 3.93
CA ARG A 169 -12.58 15.28 3.26
C ARG A 169 -12.74 16.78 3.50
N ILE A 170 -12.49 17.23 4.74
CA ILE A 170 -12.55 18.66 5.10
C ILE A 170 -11.46 19.44 4.37
N LEU A 171 -10.25 18.89 4.25
CA LEU A 171 -9.12 19.55 3.58
C LEU A 171 -9.10 19.37 2.06
N ALA A 172 -9.94 18.50 1.50
CA ALA A 172 -10.00 18.26 0.05
C ALA A 172 -10.20 19.54 -0.81
N PRO A 173 -11.03 20.54 -0.42
CA PRO A 173 -11.16 21.79 -1.17
C PRO A 173 -9.86 22.60 -1.26
N LEU A 174 -8.97 22.47 -0.29
CA LEU A 174 -7.67 23.16 -0.25
C LEU A 174 -6.59 22.46 -1.10
N TYR A 175 -6.91 21.30 -1.68
CA TYR A 175 -5.95 20.52 -2.48
C TYR A 175 -5.31 21.32 -3.63
N PRO A 176 -6.01 22.15 -4.43
CA PRO A 176 -5.38 22.94 -5.49
C PRO A 176 -4.31 23.89 -4.94
N LEU A 177 -4.56 24.52 -3.79
CA LEU A 177 -3.63 25.40 -3.12
C LEU A 177 -2.41 24.63 -2.60
N PHE A 178 -2.61 23.48 -1.96
CA PHE A 178 -1.52 22.61 -1.51
C PHE A 178 -0.70 22.09 -2.69
N LYS A 179 -1.34 21.75 -3.80
CA LYS A 179 -0.65 21.30 -5.02
C LYS A 179 0.20 22.39 -5.64
N LEU A 180 -0.22 23.66 -5.54
CA LEU A 180 0.55 24.80 -6.03
C LEU A 180 1.74 25.11 -5.11
N LEU A 181 1.52 25.15 -3.78
CA LEU A 181 2.52 25.57 -2.80
C LEU A 181 3.49 24.44 -2.39
N LEU A 182 2.99 23.21 -2.33
CA LEU A 182 3.72 22.04 -1.80
C LEU A 182 3.56 20.81 -2.71
N PRO A 183 3.86 20.90 -4.02
CA PRO A 183 3.57 19.82 -4.98
C PRO A 183 4.26 18.50 -4.63
N LYS A 184 5.42 18.57 -3.94
CA LYS A 184 6.19 17.40 -3.52
C LYS A 184 5.59 16.63 -2.34
N TYR A 185 4.54 17.16 -1.70
CA TYR A 185 3.93 16.57 -0.51
C TYR A 185 2.45 16.19 -0.70
N VAL A 186 1.92 16.36 -1.90
CA VAL A 186 0.51 16.10 -2.21
C VAL A 186 0.38 15.13 -3.37
N CYS A 187 -0.47 14.12 -3.19
CA CYS A 187 -0.87 13.19 -4.24
C CYS A 187 -2.36 12.88 -4.13
N THR A 188 -2.92 12.26 -5.15
CA THR A 188 -4.28 11.75 -5.08
C THR A 188 -4.28 10.28 -4.69
N LEU A 189 -5.40 9.79 -4.21
CA LEU A 189 -5.54 8.38 -3.88
C LEU A 189 -5.46 7.50 -5.13
N GLU A 190 -5.92 8.03 -6.27
CA GLU A 190 -5.76 7.43 -7.60
C GLU A 190 -4.28 7.30 -7.97
N ASP A 191 -3.47 8.35 -7.72
CA ASP A 191 -2.03 8.31 -8.00
C ASP A 191 -1.34 7.23 -7.17
N VAL A 192 -1.73 7.07 -5.89
CA VAL A 192 -1.19 6.01 -5.02
C VAL A 192 -1.52 4.63 -5.58
N GLY A 193 -2.78 4.36 -5.93
CA GLY A 193 -3.19 3.07 -6.48
C GLY A 193 -2.47 2.74 -7.79
N ARG A 194 -2.47 3.68 -8.74
CA ARG A 194 -1.84 3.51 -10.06
C ARG A 194 -0.32 3.37 -9.95
N SER A 195 0.33 4.14 -9.08
CA SER A 195 1.78 4.03 -8.88
C SER A 195 2.18 2.66 -8.38
N MET A 196 1.44 2.08 -7.42
CA MET A 196 1.68 0.73 -6.91
C MET A 196 1.49 -0.33 -8.00
N ILE A 197 0.43 -0.23 -8.81
CA ILE A 197 0.16 -1.14 -9.93
C ILE A 197 1.29 -1.05 -10.96
N ARG A 198 1.66 0.15 -11.40
CA ARG A 198 2.70 0.35 -12.42
C ARG A 198 4.09 -0.06 -11.94
N ALA A 199 4.45 0.27 -10.69
CA ALA A 199 5.69 -0.19 -10.08
C ALA A 199 5.77 -1.72 -10.04
N ALA A 200 4.68 -2.38 -9.65
CA ALA A 200 4.63 -3.84 -9.65
C ALA A 200 4.72 -4.45 -11.05
N ALA A 201 4.02 -3.88 -12.05
CA ALA A 201 3.95 -4.40 -13.41
C ALA A 201 5.23 -4.16 -14.23
N HIS A 202 5.79 -2.95 -14.14
CA HIS A 202 6.87 -2.49 -15.03
C HIS A 202 8.19 -2.24 -14.31
N GLY A 203 8.18 -2.11 -12.99
CA GLY A 203 9.30 -1.64 -12.21
C GLY A 203 9.37 -0.11 -12.19
N TYR A 204 10.23 0.42 -11.33
CA TYR A 204 10.54 1.84 -11.25
C TYR A 204 12.00 2.03 -10.85
N ARG A 205 12.58 3.20 -11.16
CA ARG A 205 13.99 3.51 -10.91
C ARG A 205 14.40 3.54 -9.43
N HIS A 206 13.44 3.86 -8.54
CA HIS A 206 13.67 3.95 -7.10
C HIS A 206 12.82 2.93 -6.35
N ASN A 207 13.36 2.34 -5.30
CA ASN A 207 12.61 1.43 -4.41
C ASN A 207 11.80 2.20 -3.35
N VAL A 208 12.17 3.45 -3.05
CA VAL A 208 11.39 4.36 -2.21
C VAL A 208 10.68 5.35 -3.13
N LEU A 209 9.36 5.29 -3.14
CA LEU A 209 8.50 6.18 -3.92
C LEU A 209 8.03 7.33 -3.01
N GLU A 210 8.69 8.46 -3.14
CA GLU A 210 8.24 9.69 -2.49
C GLU A 210 7.00 10.25 -3.20
N CYS A 211 6.34 11.25 -2.63
CA CYS A 211 5.09 11.78 -3.16
C CYS A 211 5.21 12.28 -4.61
N SER A 212 6.38 12.79 -5.02
CA SER A 212 6.68 13.18 -6.41
C SER A 212 6.72 11.96 -7.34
N ASP A 213 7.35 10.85 -6.93
CA ASP A 213 7.40 9.63 -7.71
C ASP A 213 6.01 8.99 -7.84
N ILE A 214 5.21 9.05 -6.76
CA ILE A 214 3.82 8.60 -6.76
C ILE A 214 3.01 9.40 -7.78
N ALA A 215 3.14 10.72 -7.79
CA ALA A 215 2.43 11.59 -8.72
C ALA A 215 2.90 11.39 -10.18
N GLU A 216 4.22 11.25 -10.40
CA GLU A 216 4.78 10.96 -11.72
C GLU A 216 4.26 9.62 -12.25
N LEU A 217 4.44 8.57 -11.47
CA LEU A 217 4.08 7.21 -11.88
C LEU A 217 2.55 7.00 -11.94
N GLY A 218 1.80 7.60 -11.01
CA GLY A 218 0.33 7.51 -10.96
C GLY A 218 -0.37 8.43 -11.98
N GLY A 219 0.17 9.64 -12.18
CA GLY A 219 -0.40 10.65 -13.06
C GLY A 219 -0.02 10.51 -14.53
N ALA A 220 1.02 9.75 -14.89
CA ALA A 220 1.32 9.46 -16.29
C ALA A 220 0.06 8.91 -16.96
N LYS A 221 -0.50 9.64 -17.93
CA LYS A 221 -1.63 9.20 -18.72
C LYS A 221 -1.23 7.90 -19.40
N GLY A 222 -1.54 6.76 -18.77
CA GLY A 222 -1.59 5.51 -19.50
C GLY A 222 -2.54 5.75 -20.67
N GLU A 223 -2.09 5.46 -21.87
CA GLU A 223 -2.96 5.34 -23.03
C GLU A 223 -4.13 4.47 -22.58
N ARG A 224 -5.29 5.09 -22.37
CA ARG A 224 -6.54 4.34 -22.35
C ARG A 224 -6.61 3.80 -23.77
N ALA A 225 -6.35 2.50 -23.92
CA ALA A 225 -6.66 1.83 -25.15
C ALA A 225 -8.11 2.18 -25.49
N ALA A 226 -8.29 2.87 -26.60
CA ALA A 226 -9.56 3.20 -27.19
C ALA A 226 -10.30 1.92 -27.59
#